data_6fcbfbe03586532c5242edf90bfae889
#
_entry.id   6fcbfbe03586532c5242edf90bfae889
#
_cell.length_a   1.000
_cell.length_b   1.000
_cell.length_c   1.000
_cell.angle_alpha   90.00
_cell.angle_beta   90.00
_cell.angle_gamma   90.00
#
_symmetry.space_group_name_H-M   'P 1'
#
loop_
_entity.id
_entity.type
_entity.pdbx_description
1 polymer ?
#
loop_
_entity_poly.entity_id
_entity_poly.type
_entity_poly.pdbx_seq_one_letter_code
_entity_poly.pdbx_strand_id
1 'polypeptide(L)'
;ANPFVQNVDDEAWNGSAYPLNGTYRDGEDLSVYFPHWDVDQPDGTRIQLESPHEFRHTLGTMMNTLVRYEFSFLGLWEWMKRDDTPVPGSWAHFTQIAPPWFDSFWQRKEI
;
A
#
# COMPACT_ATOMS: atom_id res chain seq x y z
N ALA A 1 3.87 -2.26 1.31
CA ALA A 1 2.66 -1.75 0.64
C ALA A 1 2.44 -2.45 -0.70
N ASN A 2 1.19 -2.48 -1.13
CA ASN A 2 0.83 -2.93 -2.48
C ASN A 2 1.07 -1.76 -3.46
N PRO A 3 2.05 -1.83 -4.36
CA PRO A 3 2.44 -0.69 -5.16
C PRO A 3 1.37 -0.24 -6.16
N PHE A 4 0.50 -1.14 -6.60
CA PHE A 4 -0.62 -0.78 -7.48
C PHE A 4 -1.68 0.02 -6.72
N VAL A 5 -1.98 -0.37 -5.47
CA VAL A 5 -2.98 0.31 -4.65
C VAL A 5 -2.55 1.73 -4.25
N GLN A 6 -1.26 2.01 -4.24
CA GLN A 6 -0.74 3.35 -3.98
C GLN A 6 -1.14 4.38 -5.05
N ASN A 7 -1.67 3.95 -6.18
CA ASN A 7 -2.25 4.83 -7.21
C ASN A 7 -3.75 5.09 -6.99
N VAL A 8 -4.37 4.44 -6.02
CA VAL A 8 -5.78 4.67 -5.69
C VAL A 8 -5.87 5.81 -4.69
N ASP A 9 -6.71 6.78 -4.97
CA ASP A 9 -7.01 7.87 -4.03
C ASP A 9 -8.04 7.38 -3.00
N ASP A 10 -7.56 7.01 -1.82
CA ASP A 10 -8.37 6.46 -0.73
C ASP A 10 -9.29 7.49 -0.07
N GLU A 11 -9.07 8.79 -0.30
CA GLU A 11 -9.89 9.88 0.21
C GLU A 11 -10.96 10.36 -0.79
N ALA A 12 -10.92 9.86 -2.02
CA ALA A 12 -11.77 10.35 -3.11
C ALA A 12 -12.95 9.43 -3.45
N TRP A 13 -13.60 8.86 -2.46
CA TRP A 13 -14.85 8.12 -2.67
C TRP A 13 -15.94 9.03 -3.24
N ASN A 14 -16.49 8.67 -4.39
CA ASN A 14 -17.50 9.47 -5.10
C ASN A 14 -18.93 8.93 -4.98
N GLY A 15 -19.16 7.93 -4.12
CA GLY A 15 -20.43 7.22 -3.98
C GLY A 15 -20.52 5.90 -4.76
N SER A 16 -19.56 5.64 -5.67
CA SER A 16 -19.54 4.41 -6.46
C SER A 16 -18.13 3.83 -6.67
N ALA A 17 -17.08 4.64 -6.58
CA ALA A 17 -15.71 4.20 -6.85
C ALA A 17 -14.66 5.07 -6.16
N TYR A 18 -13.46 4.50 -6.02
CA TYR A 18 -12.22 5.23 -5.74
C TYR A 18 -11.45 5.39 -7.04
N PRO A 19 -11.00 6.61 -7.39
CA PRO A 19 -10.27 6.83 -8.61
C PRO A 19 -8.82 6.32 -8.54
N LEU A 20 -8.29 5.90 -9.68
CA LEU A 20 -6.87 5.66 -9.88
C LEU A 20 -6.22 6.96 -10.36
N ASN A 21 -5.12 7.34 -9.71
CA ASN A 21 -4.35 8.53 -10.04
C ASN A 21 -2.89 8.21 -10.31
N GLY A 22 -2.26 9.05 -11.12
CA GLY A 22 -0.82 8.99 -11.36
C GLY A 22 -0.39 7.88 -12.32
N THR A 23 0.92 7.71 -12.41
CA THR A 23 1.56 6.74 -13.27
C THR A 23 2.13 5.59 -12.44
N TYR A 24 1.84 4.37 -12.83
CA TYR A 24 2.42 3.18 -12.19
C TYR A 24 3.82 2.91 -12.77
N ARG A 25 4.85 3.32 -12.03
CA ARG A 25 6.25 3.21 -12.45
C ARG A 25 7.19 3.07 -11.28
N ASP A 26 8.39 2.53 -11.53
CA ASP A 26 9.46 2.48 -10.56
C ASP A 26 10.07 3.85 -10.27
N GLY A 27 10.55 4.05 -9.05
CA GLY A 27 11.35 5.21 -8.65
C GLY A 27 10.56 6.49 -8.37
N GLU A 28 9.24 6.43 -8.40
CA GLU A 28 8.41 7.59 -8.08
C GLU A 28 8.37 7.82 -6.57
N ASP A 29 8.62 9.07 -6.16
CA ASP A 29 8.53 9.47 -4.75
C ASP A 29 7.06 9.59 -4.34
N LEU A 30 6.62 8.71 -3.46
CA LEU A 30 5.23 8.64 -3.00
C LEU A 30 4.89 9.71 -1.96
N SER A 31 5.87 10.36 -1.35
CA SER A 31 5.63 11.44 -0.40
C SER A 31 4.94 12.65 -1.03
N VAL A 32 5.00 12.77 -2.36
CA VAL A 32 4.26 13.79 -3.12
C VAL A 32 2.75 13.60 -3.00
N TYR A 33 2.29 12.36 -2.94
CA TYR A 33 0.86 12.02 -2.82
C TYR A 33 0.40 11.92 -1.36
N PHE A 34 1.31 11.56 -0.46
CA PHE A 34 1.05 11.38 0.96
C PHE A 34 2.05 12.22 1.77
N PRO A 35 1.92 13.57 1.74
CA PRO A 35 2.94 14.45 2.31
C PRO A 35 3.00 14.43 3.83
N HIS A 36 1.95 13.95 4.49
CA HIS A 36 1.87 13.93 5.95
C HIS A 36 1.29 12.63 6.47
N TRP A 37 1.74 12.23 7.63
CA TRP A 37 1.16 11.17 8.44
C TRP A 37 0.45 11.75 9.65
N ASP A 38 -0.76 11.29 9.90
CA ASP A 38 -1.48 11.58 11.12
C ASP A 38 -1.12 10.53 12.17
N VAL A 39 -0.64 11.00 13.33
CA VAL A 39 -0.21 10.12 14.42
C VAL A 39 -1.04 10.42 15.67
N ASP A 40 -1.72 9.39 16.16
CA ASP A 40 -2.47 9.47 17.40
C ASP A 40 -1.52 9.45 18.60
N GLN A 41 -1.70 10.42 19.51
CA GLN A 41 -0.91 10.52 20.73
C GLN A 41 -1.58 9.79 21.88
N PRO A 42 -0.81 9.35 22.91
CA PRO A 42 -1.38 8.69 24.09
C PRO A 42 -2.41 9.51 24.86
N ASP A 43 -2.36 10.85 24.76
CA ASP A 43 -3.31 11.77 25.39
C ASP A 43 -4.61 11.96 24.61
N GLY A 44 -4.77 11.25 23.48
CA GLY A 44 -5.94 11.32 22.62
C GLY A 44 -5.87 12.44 21.56
N THR A 45 -4.82 13.24 21.54
CA THR A 45 -4.59 14.23 20.48
C THR A 45 -4.00 13.57 19.24
N ARG A 46 -4.15 14.23 18.09
CA ARG A 46 -3.55 13.81 16.82
C ARG A 46 -2.59 14.87 16.35
N ILE A 47 -1.39 14.45 15.99
CA ILE A 47 -0.40 15.31 15.37
C ILE A 47 -0.16 14.90 13.93
N GLN A 48 0.25 15.86 13.11
CA GLN A 48 0.62 15.65 11.73
C GLN A 48 2.15 15.72 11.61
N LEU A 49 2.74 14.67 11.07
CA LEU A 49 4.17 14.59 10.79
C LEU A 49 4.42 14.63 9.30
N GLU A 50 5.55 15.19 8.90
CA GLU A 50 6.01 15.10 7.52
C GLU A 50 6.25 13.63 7.18
N SER A 51 5.71 13.18 6.05
CA SER A 51 5.86 11.82 5.58
C SER A 51 7.31 11.52 5.20
N PRO A 52 7.83 10.32 5.51
CA PRO A 52 9.13 9.92 4.99
C PRO A 52 9.07 9.78 3.47
N HIS A 53 10.22 9.90 2.82
CA HIS A 53 10.32 9.61 1.39
C HIS A 53 10.25 8.10 1.16
N GLU A 54 9.22 7.68 0.47
CA GLU A 54 9.05 6.32 -0.01
C GLU A 54 9.07 6.32 -1.52
N PHE A 55 9.80 5.37 -2.10
CA PHE A 55 9.89 5.25 -3.55
C PHE A 55 9.15 4.01 -4.00
N ARG A 56 8.32 4.15 -5.03
CA ARG A 56 7.59 3.03 -5.60
C ARG A 56 8.54 2.08 -6.29
N HIS A 57 8.31 0.80 -6.03
CA HIS A 57 8.80 -0.29 -6.85
C HIS A 57 7.57 -1.02 -7.39
N THR A 58 7.47 -1.16 -8.70
CA THR A 58 6.36 -1.92 -9.28
C THR A 58 6.40 -3.36 -8.80
N LEU A 59 5.24 -4.01 -8.74
CA LEU A 59 5.15 -5.40 -8.30
C LEU A 59 6.04 -6.31 -9.16
N GLY A 60 6.05 -6.08 -10.48
CA GLY A 60 6.91 -6.83 -11.40
C GLY A 60 8.40 -6.66 -11.09
N THR A 61 8.87 -5.43 -10.83
CA THR A 61 10.27 -5.18 -10.46
C THR A 61 10.64 -5.86 -9.15
N MET A 62 9.77 -5.77 -8.12
CA MET A 62 10.03 -6.45 -6.85
C MET A 62 10.15 -7.96 -7.01
N MET A 63 9.21 -8.60 -7.69
CA MET A 63 9.19 -10.05 -7.89
C MET A 63 10.37 -10.51 -8.75
N ASN A 64 10.60 -9.87 -9.88
CA ASN A 64 11.67 -10.23 -10.80
C ASN A 64 13.07 -10.01 -10.20
N THR A 65 13.24 -8.99 -9.35
CA THR A 65 14.51 -8.76 -8.65
C THR A 65 14.80 -9.91 -7.68
N LEU A 66 13.81 -10.35 -6.90
CA LEU A 66 14.01 -11.46 -5.99
C LEU A 66 14.34 -12.76 -6.74
N VAL A 67 13.65 -13.04 -7.84
CA VAL A 67 13.94 -14.20 -8.69
C VAL A 67 15.36 -14.12 -9.28
N ARG A 68 15.77 -12.93 -9.73
CA ARG A 68 17.12 -12.71 -10.28
C ARG A 68 18.22 -12.99 -9.26
N TYR A 69 17.97 -12.64 -7.99
CA TYR A 69 18.90 -12.90 -6.89
C TYR A 69 18.70 -14.28 -6.23
N GLU A 70 18.09 -15.19 -6.96
CA GLU A 70 17.95 -16.60 -6.59
C GLU A 70 17.07 -16.85 -5.35
N PHE A 71 16.05 -16.01 -5.16
CA PHE A 71 15.01 -16.29 -4.21
C PHE A 71 13.86 -17.08 -4.85
N SER A 72 13.39 -18.09 -4.15
CA SER A 72 12.19 -18.86 -4.52
C SER A 72 10.98 -18.29 -3.80
N PHE A 73 9.92 -18.05 -4.55
CA PHE A 73 8.65 -17.59 -4.00
C PHE A 73 7.94 -18.71 -3.24
N LEU A 74 7.56 -18.45 -2.00
CA LEU A 74 6.86 -19.41 -1.15
C LEU A 74 5.39 -19.10 -0.93
N GLY A 75 5.00 -17.85 -0.96
CA GLY A 75 3.62 -17.46 -0.81
C GLY A 75 3.41 -15.95 -0.68
N LEU A 76 2.16 -15.54 -0.89
CA LEU A 76 1.73 -14.15 -0.77
C LEU A 76 0.40 -14.11 -0.01
N TRP A 77 0.32 -13.27 0.98
CA TRP A 77 -0.90 -13.03 1.77
C TRP A 77 -1.26 -11.57 1.68
N GLU A 78 -2.49 -11.31 1.28
CA GLU A 78 -3.04 -9.96 1.19
C GLU A 78 -3.76 -9.60 2.48
N TRP A 79 -3.48 -8.42 2.99
CA TRP A 79 -4.12 -7.90 4.19
C TRP A 79 -5.44 -7.24 3.84
N MET A 80 -6.54 -7.84 4.30
CA MET A 80 -7.88 -7.33 4.10
C MET A 80 -8.56 -7.23 5.47
N LYS A 81 -8.87 -6.01 5.89
CA LYS A 81 -9.74 -5.83 7.04
C LYS A 81 -11.18 -6.12 6.62
N ARG A 82 -11.81 -7.07 7.30
CA ARG A 82 -13.22 -7.37 7.07
C ARG A 82 -14.07 -6.68 8.12
N ASP A 83 -14.99 -5.87 7.65
CA ASP A 83 -16.06 -5.25 8.42
C ASP A 83 -17.35 -5.50 7.65
N ASP A 84 -18.38 -6.07 8.29
CA ASP A 84 -19.63 -6.44 7.62
C ASP A 84 -20.39 -5.22 7.09
N THR A 85 -20.22 -4.06 7.73
CA THR A 85 -20.90 -2.81 7.36
C THR A 85 -19.98 -1.61 7.44
N PRO A 86 -18.94 -1.55 6.59
CA PRO A 86 -18.04 -0.40 6.60
C PRO A 86 -18.75 0.88 6.13
N VAL A 87 -18.43 1.99 6.75
CA VAL A 87 -18.93 3.30 6.29
C VAL A 87 -18.32 3.60 4.93
N PRO A 88 -19.13 3.85 3.88
CA PRO A 88 -18.62 4.20 2.55
C PRO A 88 -17.63 5.37 2.61
N GLY A 89 -16.48 5.24 1.95
CA GLY A 89 -15.43 6.24 1.95
C GLY A 89 -14.49 6.20 3.15
N SER A 90 -14.76 5.36 4.15
CA SER A 90 -13.87 5.16 5.29
C SER A 90 -12.65 4.29 4.92
N TRP A 91 -11.63 4.34 5.76
CA TRP A 91 -10.46 3.46 5.60
C TRP A 91 -10.84 1.97 5.61
N ALA A 92 -11.75 1.57 6.50
CA ALA A 92 -12.25 0.20 6.56
C ALA A 92 -12.95 -0.22 5.26
N HIS A 93 -13.69 0.69 4.64
CA HIS A 93 -14.33 0.46 3.33
C HIS A 93 -13.28 0.36 2.21
N PHE A 94 -12.34 1.30 2.16
CA PHE A 94 -11.28 1.31 1.16
C PHE A 94 -10.45 0.01 1.18
N THR A 95 -10.02 -0.44 2.36
CA THR A 95 -9.16 -1.63 2.49
C THR A 95 -9.82 -2.92 2.06
N GLN A 96 -11.14 -2.98 2.02
CA GLN A 96 -11.88 -4.14 1.52
C GLN A 96 -11.99 -4.16 -0.01
N ILE A 97 -11.87 -2.99 -0.64
CA ILE A 97 -11.91 -2.86 -2.11
C ILE A 97 -10.51 -2.98 -2.69
N ALA A 98 -9.54 -2.35 -2.05
CA ALA A 98 -8.16 -2.29 -2.52
C ALA A 98 -7.20 -2.57 -1.35
N PRO A 99 -6.77 -3.82 -1.15
CA PRO A 99 -5.89 -4.17 -0.04
C PRO A 99 -4.54 -3.45 -0.16
N PRO A 100 -4.20 -2.57 0.82
CA PRO A 100 -3.03 -1.70 0.71
C PRO A 100 -1.72 -2.41 1.01
N TRP A 101 -1.77 -3.56 1.66
CA TRP A 101 -0.59 -4.30 2.07
C TRP A 101 -0.70 -5.78 1.73
N PHE A 102 0.45 -6.37 1.49
CA PHE A 102 0.61 -7.81 1.41
C PHE A 102 1.92 -8.22 2.08
N ASP A 103 2.00 -9.48 2.51
CA ASP A 103 3.23 -10.14 2.91
C ASP A 103 3.60 -11.16 1.84
N SER A 104 4.86 -11.19 1.46
CA SER A 104 5.39 -12.24 0.60
C SER A 104 6.55 -12.95 1.29
N PHE A 105 6.62 -14.26 1.11
CA PHE A 105 7.65 -15.10 1.69
C PHE A 105 8.50 -15.70 0.59
N TRP A 106 9.81 -15.60 0.80
CA TRP A 106 10.81 -16.01 -0.16
C TRP A 106 11.91 -16.77 0.56
N GLN A 107 12.43 -17.77 -0.10
CA GLN A 107 13.57 -18.52 0.37
C GLN A 107 14.74 -18.31 -0.57
N ARG A 108 15.88 -17.89 -0.04
CA ARG A 108 17.11 -17.85 -0.83
C ARG A 108 17.56 -19.27 -1.12
N LYS A 109 17.92 -19.53 -2.37
CA LYS A 109 18.51 -20.80 -2.75
C LYS A 109 19.89 -20.93 -2.10
N GLU A 110 20.17 -22.11 -1.57
CA GLU A 110 21.53 -22.44 -1.14
C GLU A 110 22.43 -22.63 -2.36
N ILE A 111 23.65 -22.16 -2.23
CA ILE A 111 24.67 -22.27 -3.27
C ILE A 111 25.35 -23.61 -3.14
#